data_7e797cfa2c0a98a58b6ff1184a63d04b
#
_entry.id   7e797cfa2c0a98a58b6ff1184a63d04b
#
_cell.length_a   1.000
_cell.length_b   1.000
_cell.length_c   1.000
_cell.angle_alpha   90.00
_cell.angle_beta   90.00
_cell.angle_gamma   90.00
#
_symmetry.space_group_name_H-M   'P 1'
#
loop_
_entity.id
_entity.type
_entity.pdbx_description
1 polymer ?
#
loop_
_entity_poly.entity_id
_entity_poly.type
_entity_poly.pdbx_seq_one_letter_code
_entity_poly.pdbx_strand_id
1 'polypeptide(L)'
;MAGIGFKLQKLFQEDYFSARLKAYAFAGLVTSGPWLIVIVTIALTQWLTTYLSIASFEERTTFNLTISYCFIFSQVILGIQQLVVTRYLADCFYEKRYKEIFPTFIGMTKMTIAIAAVFYVIFLTFSELPFLSNLLILILFLTINLIWVQFLFLSAAKFYQAVAYSFLGGAAVSIISVLLIDRFLMPYLTAPFATSMALTAGFTLGMLVTLFGLFTAMLLTFPNRETKDPF
;
A
#
# COMPACT_ATOMS: atom_id res chain seq x y z
N MET A 1 -0.74 8.27 16.77
CA MET A 1 -2.11 8.79 16.55
C MET A 1 -2.42 10.10 17.27
N ALA A 2 -1.49 10.67 18.06
CA ALA A 2 -1.74 11.87 18.88
C ALA A 2 -2.16 13.14 18.10
N GLY A 3 -1.76 13.31 16.84
CA GLY A 3 -2.06 14.53 16.10
C GLY A 3 -3.43 14.64 15.44
N ILE A 4 -4.09 13.50 15.23
CA ILE A 4 -5.48 13.48 14.73
C ILE A 4 -6.41 13.96 15.86
N GLY A 5 -6.09 13.65 17.12
CA GLY A 5 -6.86 14.04 18.29
C GLY A 5 -7.08 15.55 18.39
N PHE A 6 -6.08 16.38 18.17
CA PHE A 6 -6.21 17.84 18.24
C PHE A 6 -7.07 18.43 17.14
N LYS A 7 -6.93 17.97 15.89
CA LYS A 7 -7.81 18.40 14.78
C LYS A 7 -9.25 17.91 14.98
N LEU A 8 -9.40 16.66 15.42
CA LEU A 8 -10.71 16.11 15.80
C LEU A 8 -11.33 16.85 16.97
N GLN A 9 -10.56 17.14 18.02
CA GLN A 9 -11.04 17.90 19.19
C GLN A 9 -11.54 19.29 18.79
N LYS A 10 -10.85 19.99 17.87
CA LYS A 10 -11.27 21.27 17.35
C LYS A 10 -12.56 21.17 16.51
N LEU A 11 -12.71 20.12 15.70
CA LEU A 11 -13.93 19.85 14.91
C LEU A 11 -15.10 19.39 15.78
N PHE A 12 -14.83 18.72 16.92
CA PHE A 12 -15.86 18.31 17.89
C PHE A 12 -16.30 19.45 18.83
N GLN A 13 -15.58 20.56 18.90
CA GLN A 13 -15.99 21.74 19.66
C GLN A 13 -17.09 22.55 18.98
N GLU A 14 -17.34 22.32 17.69
CA GLU A 14 -18.48 22.92 17.00
C GLU A 14 -19.75 22.07 17.22
N ASP A 15 -20.77 22.65 17.83
CA ASP A 15 -22.02 21.95 18.24
C ASP A 15 -22.95 21.55 17.08
N TYR A 16 -22.57 21.75 15.83
CA TYR A 16 -23.38 21.41 14.69
C TYR A 16 -23.18 19.95 14.25
N PHE A 17 -24.28 19.24 14.02
CA PHE A 17 -24.26 17.85 13.54
C PHE A 17 -23.39 17.64 12.29
N SER A 18 -23.44 18.60 11.37
CA SER A 18 -22.60 18.56 10.14
C SER A 18 -21.09 18.63 10.43
N ALA A 19 -20.66 19.35 11.45
CA ALA A 19 -19.26 19.42 11.86
C ALA A 19 -18.81 18.08 12.47
N ARG A 20 -19.63 17.46 13.30
CA ARG A 20 -19.36 16.12 13.87
C ARG A 20 -19.29 15.06 12.77
N LEU A 21 -20.21 15.08 11.79
CA LEU A 21 -20.17 14.15 10.65
C LEU A 21 -18.91 14.33 9.82
N LYS A 22 -18.49 15.58 9.54
CA LYS A 22 -17.22 15.89 8.86
C LYS A 22 -16.01 15.39 9.65
N ALA A 23 -16.02 15.53 10.98
CA ALA A 23 -14.95 15.04 11.86
C ALA A 23 -14.83 13.51 11.79
N TYR A 24 -15.95 12.78 11.86
CA TYR A 24 -15.95 11.33 11.72
C TYR A 24 -15.54 10.87 10.33
N ALA A 25 -16.04 11.51 9.27
CA ALA A 25 -15.66 11.23 7.90
C ALA A 25 -14.17 11.47 7.68
N PHE A 26 -13.63 12.58 8.18
CA PHE A 26 -12.19 12.88 8.11
C PHE A 26 -11.35 11.86 8.88
N ALA A 27 -11.75 11.49 10.10
CA ALA A 27 -11.06 10.46 10.88
C ALA A 27 -11.07 9.11 10.17
N GLY A 28 -12.21 8.68 9.65
CA GLY A 28 -12.35 7.46 8.87
C GLY A 28 -11.49 7.49 7.59
N LEU A 29 -11.50 8.59 6.88
CA LEU A 29 -10.74 8.75 5.63
C LEU A 29 -9.23 8.77 5.87
N VAL A 30 -8.78 9.35 6.97
CA VAL A 30 -7.36 9.39 7.35
C VAL A 30 -6.87 8.02 7.82
N THR A 31 -7.69 7.28 8.57
CA THR A 31 -7.30 5.96 9.10
C THR A 31 -7.49 4.83 8.09
N SER A 32 -8.58 4.85 7.34
CA SER A 32 -8.97 3.75 6.43
C SER A 32 -8.82 4.11 4.95
N GLY A 33 -8.48 5.38 4.62
CA GLY A 33 -8.42 5.87 3.25
C GLY A 33 -7.58 5.03 2.31
N PRO A 34 -6.32 4.72 2.65
CA PRO A 34 -5.47 3.88 1.82
C PRO A 34 -6.09 2.51 1.52
N TRP A 35 -6.68 1.87 2.53
CA TRP A 35 -7.40 0.61 2.39
C TRP A 35 -8.61 0.71 1.49
N LEU A 36 -9.41 1.76 1.66
CA LEU A 36 -10.60 2.00 0.83
C LEU A 36 -10.21 2.21 -0.63
N ILE A 37 -9.15 2.97 -0.89
CA ILE A 37 -8.64 3.19 -2.26
C ILE A 37 -8.25 1.85 -2.90
N VAL A 38 -7.51 1.00 -2.17
CA VAL A 38 -7.09 -0.32 -2.67
C VAL A 38 -8.30 -1.22 -2.94
N ILE A 39 -9.24 -1.31 -2.01
CA ILE A 39 -10.46 -2.12 -2.17
C ILE A 39 -11.27 -1.66 -3.39
N VAL A 40 -11.48 -0.35 -3.52
CA VAL A 40 -12.18 0.22 -4.68
C VAL A 40 -11.42 -0.04 -5.98
N THR A 41 -10.08 0.05 -5.96
CA THR A 41 -9.25 -0.26 -7.14
C THR A 41 -9.41 -1.70 -7.57
N ILE A 42 -9.36 -2.66 -6.64
CA ILE A 42 -9.57 -4.09 -6.93
C ILE A 42 -10.98 -4.32 -7.46
N ALA A 43 -12.00 -3.74 -6.82
CA ALA A 43 -13.39 -3.88 -7.25
C ALA A 43 -13.62 -3.31 -8.67
N LEU A 44 -13.04 -2.14 -8.97
CA LEU A 44 -13.12 -1.54 -10.31
C LEU A 44 -12.35 -2.37 -11.34
N THR A 45 -11.19 -2.88 -11.00
CA THR A 45 -10.42 -3.77 -11.89
C THR A 45 -11.22 -5.03 -12.22
N GLN A 46 -11.86 -5.64 -11.23
CA GLN A 46 -12.73 -6.80 -11.44
C GLN A 46 -13.95 -6.49 -12.30
N TRP A 47 -14.61 -5.37 -12.02
CA TRP A 47 -15.76 -4.94 -12.81
C TRP A 47 -15.37 -4.68 -14.27
N LEU A 48 -14.25 -3.99 -14.52
CA LEU A 48 -13.73 -3.73 -15.85
C LEU A 48 -13.38 -5.02 -16.59
N THR A 49 -12.65 -5.95 -15.94
CA THR A 49 -12.26 -7.23 -16.59
C THR A 49 -13.47 -8.10 -16.92
N THR A 50 -14.56 -7.98 -16.14
CA THR A 50 -15.83 -8.66 -16.42
C THR A 50 -16.57 -7.99 -17.55
N TYR A 51 -16.69 -6.67 -17.51
CA TYR A 51 -17.44 -5.87 -18.50
C TYR A 51 -16.81 -5.98 -19.90
N LEU A 52 -15.48 -5.91 -19.97
CA LEU A 52 -14.73 -6.01 -21.20
C LEU A 52 -14.47 -7.48 -21.64
N SER A 53 -14.90 -8.46 -20.84
CA SER A 53 -14.68 -9.90 -21.09
C SER A 53 -13.22 -10.27 -21.34
N ILE A 54 -12.27 -9.57 -20.70
CA ILE A 54 -10.82 -9.72 -20.89
C ILE A 54 -10.31 -11.07 -20.37
N ALA A 55 -10.87 -11.55 -19.26
CA ALA A 55 -10.35 -12.72 -18.54
C ALA A 55 -11.47 -13.75 -18.28
N SER A 56 -11.11 -15.02 -18.32
CA SER A 56 -11.98 -16.11 -17.87
C SER A 56 -12.26 -16.02 -16.37
N PHE A 57 -13.25 -16.76 -15.88
CA PHE A 57 -13.54 -16.82 -14.45
C PHE A 57 -12.34 -17.32 -13.63
N GLU A 58 -11.62 -18.33 -14.12
CA GLU A 58 -10.46 -18.90 -13.47
C GLU A 58 -9.30 -17.90 -13.39
N GLU A 59 -9.01 -17.17 -14.46
CA GLU A 59 -7.95 -16.17 -14.49
C GLU A 59 -8.25 -15.00 -13.56
N ARG A 60 -9.50 -14.55 -13.49
CA ARG A 60 -9.92 -13.51 -12.53
C ARG A 60 -9.80 -13.99 -11.08
N THR A 61 -10.17 -15.24 -10.84
CA THR A 61 -10.05 -15.85 -9.51
C THR A 61 -8.59 -15.94 -9.10
N THR A 62 -7.71 -16.41 -9.99
CA THR A 62 -6.26 -16.47 -9.73
C THR A 62 -5.67 -15.10 -9.44
N PHE A 63 -6.02 -14.08 -10.23
CA PHE A 63 -5.61 -12.69 -10.00
C PHE A 63 -6.03 -12.19 -8.61
N ASN A 64 -7.30 -12.40 -8.25
CA ASN A 64 -7.84 -11.96 -6.97
C ASN A 64 -7.20 -12.65 -5.78
N LEU A 65 -7.03 -13.98 -5.87
CA LEU A 65 -6.39 -14.76 -4.82
C LEU A 65 -4.93 -14.30 -4.64
N THR A 66 -4.20 -14.09 -5.73
CA THR A 66 -2.82 -13.59 -5.68
C THR A 66 -2.73 -12.28 -4.91
N ILE A 67 -3.55 -11.28 -5.27
CA ILE A 67 -3.55 -9.98 -4.58
C ILE A 67 -3.95 -10.16 -3.10
N SER A 68 -5.05 -10.89 -2.85
CA SER A 68 -5.57 -11.07 -1.48
C SER A 68 -4.54 -11.71 -0.56
N TYR A 69 -3.86 -12.77 -1.01
CA TYR A 69 -2.83 -13.43 -0.22
C TYR A 69 -1.61 -12.52 0.00
N CYS A 70 -1.16 -11.77 -1.02
CA CYS A 70 -0.10 -10.78 -0.85
C CYS A 70 -0.44 -9.75 0.23
N PHE A 71 -1.68 -9.24 0.25
CA PHE A 71 -2.13 -8.30 1.28
C PHE A 71 -2.25 -8.95 2.66
N ILE A 72 -2.86 -10.14 2.77
CA ILE A 72 -3.05 -10.84 4.05
C ILE A 72 -1.69 -11.12 4.71
N PHE A 73 -0.76 -11.74 3.99
CA PHE A 73 0.55 -12.08 4.55
C PHE A 73 1.40 -10.84 4.84
N SER A 74 1.29 -9.78 4.02
CA SER A 74 1.97 -8.51 4.33
C SER A 74 1.47 -7.88 5.62
N GLN A 75 0.17 -8.00 5.94
CA GLN A 75 -0.39 -7.53 7.21
C GLN A 75 0.08 -8.34 8.41
N VAL A 76 0.25 -9.65 8.24
CA VAL A 76 0.83 -10.50 9.29
C VAL A 76 2.25 -10.05 9.62
N ILE A 77 3.08 -9.79 8.59
CA ILE A 77 4.47 -9.32 8.76
C ILE A 77 4.50 -7.93 9.42
N LEU A 78 3.67 -7.01 8.95
CA LEU A 78 3.56 -5.69 9.55
C LEU A 78 3.12 -5.76 11.00
N GLY A 79 2.09 -6.57 11.31
CA GLY A 79 1.53 -6.71 12.66
C GLY A 79 2.56 -7.09 13.71
N ILE A 80 3.54 -7.95 13.35
CA ILE A 80 4.64 -8.35 14.23
C ILE A 80 5.48 -7.15 14.68
N GLN A 81 5.68 -6.17 13.80
CA GLN A 81 6.60 -5.05 13.99
C GLN A 81 5.88 -3.76 14.43
N GLN A 82 4.63 -3.61 14.03
CA GLN A 82 3.89 -2.35 14.10
C GLN A 82 3.79 -1.79 15.54
N LEU A 83 3.47 -2.63 16.52
CA LEU A 83 3.27 -2.18 17.90
C LEU A 83 4.55 -1.59 18.50
N VAL A 84 5.69 -2.24 18.27
CA VAL A 84 6.98 -1.79 18.82
C VAL A 84 7.41 -0.51 18.13
N VAL A 85 7.35 -0.48 16.80
CA VAL A 85 7.84 0.66 16.01
C VAL A 85 6.95 1.90 16.20
N THR A 86 5.62 1.75 16.26
CA THR A 86 4.74 2.90 16.51
C THR A 86 4.96 3.53 17.86
N ARG A 87 5.22 2.73 18.90
CA ARG A 87 5.55 3.26 20.21
C ARG A 87 6.88 4.00 20.18
N TYR A 88 7.91 3.36 19.62
CA TYR A 88 9.23 3.99 19.49
C TYR A 88 9.18 5.32 18.71
N LEU A 89 8.45 5.36 17.60
CA LEU A 89 8.25 6.59 16.83
C LEU A 89 7.55 7.68 17.66
N ALA A 90 6.52 7.31 18.43
CA ALA A 90 5.83 8.26 19.30
C ALA A 90 6.79 8.86 20.34
N ASP A 91 7.67 8.04 20.94
CA ASP A 91 8.69 8.50 21.89
C ASP A 91 9.72 9.40 21.19
N CYS A 92 10.19 9.03 19.97
CA CYS A 92 11.11 9.87 19.19
C CYS A 92 10.49 11.25 18.85
N PHE A 93 9.20 11.29 18.48
CA PHE A 93 8.51 12.57 18.23
C PHE A 93 8.31 13.39 19.51
N TYR A 94 8.00 12.73 20.62
CA TYR A 94 7.82 13.42 21.92
C TYR A 94 9.12 14.03 22.44
N GLU A 95 10.23 13.26 22.36
CA GLU A 95 11.57 13.68 22.81
C GLU A 95 12.34 14.50 21.77
N LYS A 96 11.72 14.79 20.61
CA LYS A 96 12.33 15.53 19.48
C LYS A 96 13.60 14.87 18.93
N ARG A 97 13.71 13.54 19.03
CA ARG A 97 14.83 12.74 18.51
C ARG A 97 14.67 12.42 17.02
N TYR A 98 14.43 13.42 16.18
CA TYR A 98 14.14 13.24 14.75
C TYR A 98 15.25 12.54 13.96
N LYS A 99 16.52 12.66 14.39
CA LYS A 99 17.68 12.01 13.75
C LYS A 99 17.60 10.49 13.77
N GLU A 100 16.84 9.90 14.69
CA GLU A 100 16.68 8.45 14.83
C GLU A 100 15.59 7.86 13.93
N ILE A 101 14.69 8.69 13.39
CA ILE A 101 13.53 8.22 12.63
C ILE A 101 13.97 7.55 11.32
N PHE A 102 14.88 8.17 10.56
CA PHE A 102 15.32 7.62 9.28
C PHE A 102 16.17 6.35 9.42
N PRO A 103 17.13 6.25 10.37
CA PRO A 103 17.79 4.98 10.67
C PRO A 103 16.84 3.87 11.08
N THR A 104 15.81 4.19 11.89
CA THR A 104 14.76 3.24 12.29
C THR A 104 13.95 2.76 11.08
N PHE A 105 13.61 3.66 10.16
CA PHE A 105 12.95 3.30 8.90
C PHE A 105 13.78 2.30 8.09
N ILE A 106 15.09 2.54 7.94
CA ILE A 106 15.99 1.62 7.23
C ILE A 106 16.07 0.27 7.94
N GLY A 107 16.18 0.28 9.28
CA GLY A 107 16.21 -0.94 10.09
C GLY A 107 14.94 -1.77 9.93
N MET A 108 13.77 -1.13 10.05
CA MET A 108 12.47 -1.79 9.85
C MET A 108 12.31 -2.33 8.43
N THR A 109 12.73 -1.56 7.42
CA THR A 109 12.69 -1.99 6.02
C THR A 109 13.51 -3.26 5.80
N LYS A 110 14.74 -3.32 6.31
CA LYS A 110 15.61 -4.51 6.22
C LYS A 110 14.98 -5.72 6.91
N MET A 111 14.46 -5.53 8.12
CA MET A 111 13.78 -6.58 8.87
C MET A 111 12.55 -7.11 8.14
N THR A 112 11.73 -6.20 7.59
CA THR A 112 10.54 -6.56 6.82
C THR A 112 10.90 -7.37 5.58
N ILE A 113 11.93 -6.97 4.82
CA ILE A 113 12.40 -7.71 3.64
C ILE A 113 12.90 -9.10 4.05
N ALA A 114 13.66 -9.22 5.15
CA ALA A 114 14.15 -10.52 5.62
C ALA A 114 13.00 -11.46 5.99
N ILE A 115 12.00 -10.99 6.73
CA ILE A 115 10.82 -11.79 7.10
C ILE A 115 10.02 -12.14 5.84
N ALA A 116 9.78 -11.18 4.95
CA ALA A 116 9.06 -11.41 3.71
C ALA A 116 9.76 -12.44 2.81
N ALA A 117 11.10 -12.44 2.77
CA ALA A 117 11.87 -13.44 2.05
C ALA A 117 11.64 -14.86 2.59
N VAL A 118 11.58 -15.03 3.92
CA VAL A 118 11.27 -16.31 4.55
C VAL A 118 9.87 -16.79 4.15
N PHE A 119 8.86 -15.93 4.24
CA PHE A 119 7.50 -16.25 3.82
C PHE A 119 7.43 -16.63 2.34
N TYR A 120 8.16 -15.91 1.48
CA TYR A 120 8.20 -16.19 0.06
C TYR A 120 8.90 -17.54 -0.27
N VAL A 121 9.99 -17.86 0.43
CA VAL A 121 10.65 -19.17 0.27
C VAL A 121 9.70 -20.30 0.66
N ILE A 122 8.95 -20.15 1.76
CA ILE A 122 7.92 -21.13 2.16
C ILE A 122 6.86 -21.24 1.06
N PHE A 123 6.37 -20.11 0.52
CA PHE A 123 5.40 -20.12 -0.57
C PHE A 123 5.93 -20.88 -1.79
N LEU A 124 7.19 -20.69 -2.19
CA LEU A 124 7.79 -21.38 -3.33
C LEU A 124 7.80 -22.90 -3.20
N THR A 125 7.88 -23.45 -1.97
CA THR A 125 7.85 -24.91 -1.76
C THR A 125 6.50 -25.55 -2.09
N PHE A 126 5.42 -24.74 -2.10
CA PHE A 126 4.06 -25.19 -2.39
C PHE A 126 3.52 -24.66 -3.73
N SER A 127 4.25 -23.77 -4.40
CA SER A 127 3.80 -23.12 -5.63
C SER A 127 4.05 -24.00 -6.85
N GLU A 128 2.98 -24.32 -7.57
CA GLU A 128 3.03 -25.00 -8.89
C GLU A 128 2.98 -24.01 -10.07
N LEU A 129 3.07 -22.69 -9.77
CA LEU A 129 2.95 -21.65 -10.79
C LEU A 129 4.22 -21.51 -11.63
N PRO A 130 4.11 -21.04 -12.90
CA PRO A 130 5.26 -20.74 -13.74
C PRO A 130 6.23 -19.75 -13.07
N PHE A 131 7.52 -19.87 -13.40
CA PHE A 131 8.57 -19.02 -12.84
C PHE A 131 8.27 -17.52 -12.94
N LEU A 132 7.74 -17.07 -14.08
CA LEU A 132 7.41 -15.65 -14.30
C LEU A 132 6.28 -15.18 -13.38
N SER A 133 5.26 -16.01 -13.13
CA SER A 133 4.18 -15.72 -12.17
C SER A 133 4.74 -15.60 -10.76
N ASN A 134 5.60 -16.53 -10.34
CA ASN A 134 6.23 -16.49 -9.04
C ASN A 134 7.09 -15.23 -8.86
N LEU A 135 7.82 -14.80 -9.89
CA LEU A 135 8.60 -13.57 -9.86
C LEU A 135 7.71 -12.32 -9.70
N LEU A 136 6.58 -12.25 -10.41
CA LEU A 136 5.61 -11.17 -10.27
C LEU A 136 4.99 -11.12 -8.87
N ILE A 137 4.65 -12.29 -8.31
CA ILE A 137 4.15 -12.40 -6.94
C ILE A 137 5.19 -11.90 -5.94
N LEU A 138 6.46 -12.25 -6.11
CA LEU A 138 7.55 -11.72 -5.26
C LEU A 138 7.62 -10.21 -5.30
N ILE A 139 7.64 -9.64 -6.52
CA ILE A 139 7.72 -8.18 -6.68
C ILE A 139 6.52 -7.50 -6.05
N LEU A 140 5.30 -8.00 -6.29
CA LEU A 140 4.08 -7.48 -5.70
C LEU A 140 4.12 -7.57 -4.17
N PHE A 141 4.48 -8.74 -3.64
CA PHE A 141 4.53 -8.99 -2.20
C PHE A 141 5.53 -8.08 -1.48
N LEU A 142 6.75 -7.95 -2.02
CA LEU A 142 7.75 -7.03 -1.48
C LEU A 142 7.28 -5.57 -1.56
N THR A 143 6.69 -5.18 -2.69
CA THR A 143 6.16 -3.82 -2.90
C THR A 143 5.10 -3.48 -1.84
N ILE A 144 4.13 -4.36 -1.60
CA ILE A 144 3.08 -4.14 -0.59
C ILE A 144 3.68 -4.05 0.81
N ASN A 145 4.62 -4.93 1.17
CA ASN A 145 5.30 -4.86 2.46
C ASN A 145 6.03 -3.53 2.68
N LEU A 146 6.72 -3.03 1.66
CA LEU A 146 7.43 -1.74 1.70
C LEU A 146 6.46 -0.55 1.77
N ILE A 147 5.33 -0.62 1.08
CA ILE A 147 4.26 0.39 1.17
C ILE A 147 3.78 0.51 2.63
N TRP A 148 3.55 -0.62 3.31
CA TRP A 148 3.07 -0.59 4.69
C TRP A 148 4.09 -0.01 5.66
N VAL A 149 5.38 -0.30 5.48
CA VAL A 149 6.44 0.33 6.28
C VAL A 149 6.43 1.84 6.08
N GLN A 150 6.43 2.33 4.84
CA GLN A 150 6.40 3.76 4.54
C GLN A 150 5.13 4.44 5.06
N PHE A 151 3.98 3.79 4.88
CA PHE A 151 2.70 4.27 5.39
C PHE A 151 2.72 4.47 6.91
N LEU A 152 3.33 3.54 7.65
CA LEU A 152 3.44 3.64 9.10
C LEU A 152 4.23 4.88 9.54
N PHE A 153 5.38 5.15 8.92
CA PHE A 153 6.22 6.31 9.23
C PHE A 153 5.57 7.63 8.82
N LEU A 154 5.01 7.72 7.62
CA LEU A 154 4.31 8.92 7.14
C LEU A 154 3.05 9.23 7.94
N SER A 155 2.33 8.19 8.39
CA SER A 155 1.16 8.36 9.26
C SER A 155 1.56 8.89 10.63
N ALA A 156 2.67 8.41 11.20
CA ALA A 156 3.22 8.94 12.44
C ALA A 156 3.62 10.41 12.32
N ALA A 157 4.18 10.79 11.17
CA ALA A 157 4.54 12.18 10.82
C ALA A 157 3.35 13.04 10.35
N LYS A 158 2.12 12.51 10.31
CA LYS A 158 0.87 13.20 9.93
C LYS A 158 0.80 13.67 8.46
N PHE A 159 1.59 13.10 7.56
CA PHE A 159 1.60 13.44 6.13
C PHE A 159 0.52 12.68 5.33
N TYR A 160 -0.73 12.75 5.78
CA TYR A 160 -1.85 11.99 5.21
C TYR A 160 -2.18 12.36 3.76
N GLN A 161 -1.96 13.61 3.36
CA GLN A 161 -2.23 14.05 1.99
C GLN A 161 -1.28 13.37 0.99
N ALA A 162 0.01 13.32 1.30
CA ALA A 162 0.98 12.65 0.46
C ALA A 162 0.68 11.15 0.32
N VAL A 163 0.26 10.53 1.42
CA VAL A 163 -0.20 9.13 1.40
C VAL A 163 -1.40 8.95 0.48
N ALA A 164 -2.45 9.78 0.63
CA ALA A 164 -3.66 9.68 -0.18
C ALA A 164 -3.36 9.87 -1.68
N TYR A 165 -2.56 10.89 -2.04
CA TYR A 165 -2.19 11.12 -3.44
C TYR A 165 -1.35 9.99 -4.04
N SER A 166 -0.43 9.39 -3.26
CA SER A 166 0.35 8.24 -3.72
C SER A 166 -0.54 7.04 -4.02
N PHE A 167 -1.49 6.73 -3.14
CA PHE A 167 -2.45 5.64 -3.37
C PHE A 167 -3.41 5.91 -4.53
N LEU A 168 -3.89 7.14 -4.69
CA LEU A 168 -4.73 7.53 -5.84
C LEU A 168 -3.96 7.43 -7.16
N GLY A 169 -2.69 7.87 -7.19
CA GLY A 169 -1.83 7.72 -8.36
C GLY A 169 -1.62 6.26 -8.74
N GLY A 170 -1.31 5.39 -7.77
CA GLY A 170 -1.18 3.96 -8.00
C GLY A 170 -2.49 3.30 -8.46
N ALA A 171 -3.62 3.68 -7.86
CA ALA A 171 -4.94 3.21 -8.27
C ALA A 171 -5.25 3.58 -9.74
N ALA A 172 -4.98 4.82 -10.12
CA ALA A 172 -5.16 5.27 -11.50
C ALA A 172 -4.32 4.45 -12.49
N VAL A 173 -3.03 4.21 -12.17
CA VAL A 173 -2.15 3.39 -13.01
C VAL A 173 -2.64 1.94 -13.08
N SER A 174 -3.09 1.35 -11.97
CA SER A 174 -3.66 -0.01 -11.98
C SER A 174 -4.88 -0.12 -12.90
N ILE A 175 -5.81 0.84 -12.84
CA ILE A 175 -7.01 0.85 -13.68
C ILE A 175 -6.66 1.08 -15.15
N ILE A 176 -5.78 2.03 -15.45
CA ILE A 176 -5.32 2.31 -16.81
C ILE A 176 -4.63 1.07 -17.41
N SER A 177 -3.87 0.32 -16.61
CA SER A 177 -3.22 -0.92 -17.06
C SER A 177 -4.23 -1.95 -17.59
N VAL A 178 -5.40 -2.09 -16.96
CA VAL A 178 -6.46 -2.99 -17.46
C VAL A 178 -6.93 -2.57 -18.84
N LEU A 179 -7.17 -1.27 -19.05
CA LEU A 179 -7.58 -0.74 -20.35
C LEU A 179 -6.50 -0.92 -21.44
N LEU A 180 -5.22 -0.78 -21.06
CA LEU A 180 -4.11 -1.00 -21.98
C LEU A 180 -3.96 -2.49 -22.34
N ILE A 181 -4.19 -3.38 -21.36
CA ILE A 181 -4.19 -4.84 -21.61
C ILE A 181 -5.29 -5.20 -22.60
N ASP A 182 -6.52 -4.72 -22.38
CA ASP A 182 -7.63 -4.92 -23.30
C ASP A 182 -7.29 -4.45 -24.72
N ARG A 183 -6.80 -3.22 -24.84
CA ARG A 183 -6.61 -2.59 -26.14
C ARG A 183 -5.43 -3.12 -26.94
N PHE A 184 -4.31 -3.45 -26.27
CA PHE A 184 -3.03 -3.72 -26.94
C PHE A 184 -2.48 -5.12 -26.74
N LEU A 185 -2.75 -5.77 -25.60
CA LEU A 185 -2.14 -7.04 -25.25
C LEU A 185 -3.03 -8.25 -25.54
N MET A 186 -4.36 -8.10 -25.47
CA MET A 186 -5.29 -9.24 -25.66
C MET A 186 -4.99 -10.10 -26.91
N PRO A 187 -4.64 -9.56 -28.09
CA PRO A 187 -4.34 -10.39 -29.26
C PRO A 187 -3.11 -11.29 -29.09
N TYR A 188 -2.23 -10.97 -28.15
CA TYR A 188 -0.97 -11.68 -27.89
C TYR A 188 -1.04 -12.63 -26.69
N LEU A 189 -2.09 -12.55 -25.87
CA LEU A 189 -2.25 -13.33 -24.65
C LEU A 189 -2.96 -14.66 -24.94
N THR A 190 -2.26 -15.56 -25.62
CA THR A 190 -2.81 -16.88 -26.04
C THR A 190 -2.43 -18.02 -25.09
N ALA A 191 -1.42 -17.83 -24.22
CA ALA A 191 -0.98 -18.86 -23.29
C ALA A 191 -1.90 -18.95 -22.06
N PRO A 192 -2.07 -20.14 -21.46
CA PRO A 192 -2.83 -20.30 -20.22
C PRO A 192 -2.24 -19.42 -19.11
N PHE A 193 -3.13 -18.77 -18.35
CA PHE A 193 -2.79 -17.78 -17.30
C PHE A 193 -2.11 -16.48 -17.77
N ALA A 194 -1.92 -16.27 -19.09
CA ALA A 194 -1.26 -15.07 -19.60
C ALA A 194 -2.02 -13.80 -19.20
N THR A 195 -3.36 -13.83 -19.23
CA THR A 195 -4.20 -12.69 -18.85
C THR A 195 -4.10 -12.40 -17.38
N SER A 196 -4.16 -13.42 -16.49
CA SER A 196 -4.01 -13.21 -15.05
C SER A 196 -2.63 -12.65 -14.69
N MET A 197 -1.57 -13.09 -15.39
CA MET A 197 -0.22 -12.54 -15.23
C MET A 197 -0.15 -11.08 -15.68
N ALA A 198 -0.75 -10.73 -16.82
CA ALA A 198 -0.80 -9.36 -17.32
C ALA A 198 -1.56 -8.44 -16.34
N LEU A 199 -2.71 -8.89 -15.83
CA LEU A 199 -3.47 -8.16 -14.80
C LEU A 199 -2.68 -7.97 -13.50
N THR A 200 -1.99 -9.01 -13.04
CA THR A 200 -1.13 -8.94 -11.86
C THR A 200 0.04 -7.98 -12.09
N ALA A 201 0.65 -7.99 -13.27
CA ALA A 201 1.71 -7.05 -13.64
C ALA A 201 1.20 -5.60 -13.67
N GLY A 202 0.02 -5.35 -14.26
CA GLY A 202 -0.61 -4.03 -14.27
C GLY A 202 -0.92 -3.51 -12.86
N PHE A 203 -1.46 -4.36 -12.00
CA PHE A 203 -1.69 -4.01 -10.60
C PHE A 203 -0.37 -3.76 -9.85
N THR A 204 0.65 -4.57 -10.10
CA THR A 204 1.99 -4.41 -9.51
C THR A 204 2.61 -3.08 -9.91
N LEU A 205 2.47 -2.66 -11.18
CA LEU A 205 2.92 -1.33 -11.64
C LEU A 205 2.23 -0.21 -10.86
N GLY A 206 0.93 -0.30 -10.64
CA GLY A 206 0.22 0.66 -9.80
C GLY A 206 0.73 0.70 -8.36
N MET A 207 0.99 -0.48 -7.76
CA MET A 207 1.58 -0.55 -6.42
C MET A 207 3.01 0.02 -6.38
N LEU A 208 3.83 -0.19 -7.42
CA LEU A 208 5.14 0.44 -7.53
C LEU A 208 5.05 1.97 -7.60
N VAL A 209 4.09 2.52 -8.35
CA VAL A 209 3.85 3.97 -8.37
C VAL A 209 3.48 4.48 -6.97
N THR A 210 2.62 3.75 -6.24
CA THR A 210 2.32 4.06 -4.84
C THR A 210 3.59 4.04 -3.98
N LEU A 211 4.40 3.00 -4.09
CA LEU A 211 5.66 2.86 -3.36
C LEU A 211 6.61 4.04 -3.60
N PHE A 212 6.82 4.41 -4.87
CA PHE A 212 7.69 5.53 -5.22
C PHE A 212 7.12 6.88 -4.77
N GLY A 213 5.80 7.07 -4.84
CA GLY A 213 5.13 8.26 -4.31
C GLY A 213 5.34 8.42 -2.81
N LEU A 214 5.14 7.34 -2.05
CA LEU A 214 5.39 7.33 -0.61
C LEU A 214 6.88 7.51 -0.28
N PHE A 215 7.79 6.91 -1.05
CA PHE A 215 9.22 7.07 -0.85
C PHE A 215 9.66 8.52 -1.08
N THR A 216 9.16 9.16 -2.13
CA THR A 216 9.38 10.58 -2.40
C THR A 216 8.85 11.44 -1.24
N ALA A 217 7.65 11.14 -0.74
CA ALA A 217 7.10 11.80 0.42
C ALA A 217 7.98 11.62 1.68
N MET A 218 8.52 10.42 1.90
CA MET A 218 9.47 10.16 2.99
C MET A 218 10.74 11.02 2.88
N LEU A 219 11.34 11.10 1.69
CA LEU A 219 12.54 11.91 1.46
C LEU A 219 12.29 13.40 1.65
N LEU A 220 11.11 13.89 1.26
CA LEU A 220 10.72 15.30 1.43
C LEU A 220 10.37 15.61 2.89
N THR A 221 9.82 14.66 3.62
CA THR A 221 9.46 14.82 5.03
C THR A 221 10.67 14.79 5.94
N PHE A 222 11.65 13.94 5.63
CA PHE A 222 12.87 13.75 6.40
C PHE A 222 14.12 14.04 5.55
N PRO A 223 14.27 15.30 5.02
CA PRO A 223 15.25 15.61 3.98
C PRO A 223 16.69 15.54 4.46
N ASN A 224 16.94 15.65 5.77
CA ASN A 224 18.29 15.65 6.31
C ASN A 224 18.38 15.04 7.70
N ARG A 225 19.53 14.41 7.94
CA ARG A 225 19.96 13.89 9.25
C ARG A 225 20.08 15.01 10.33
N GLU A 226 19.99 16.27 9.92
CA GLU A 226 20.04 17.46 10.76
C GLU A 226 18.73 18.25 10.60
N THR A 227 17.67 17.75 11.18
CA THR A 227 16.35 18.35 10.96
C THR A 227 16.08 19.55 11.84
N LYS A 228 15.65 20.62 11.22
CA LYS A 228 14.76 21.61 11.81
C LYS A 228 13.42 20.93 12.08
N ASP A 229 12.78 21.34 13.18
CA ASP A 229 11.48 20.86 13.60
C ASP A 229 10.50 20.82 12.43
N PRO A 230 9.91 19.66 12.04
CA PRO A 230 8.98 19.61 10.91
C PRO A 230 7.57 20.13 11.25
N PHE A 231 7.40 20.71 12.47
CA PHE A 231 6.14 21.24 12.97
C PHE A 231 6.23 22.69 13.41
#